data_73e7d2640d2eb7e6faa03e6207adb775
#
_entry.id   73e7d2640d2eb7e6faa03e6207adb775
#
_cell.length_a   1.000
_cell.length_b   1.000
_cell.length_c   1.000
_cell.angle_alpha   90.00
_cell.angle_beta   90.00
_cell.angle_gamma   90.00
#
_symmetry.space_group_name_H-M   'P 1'
#
loop_
_entity.id
_entity.type
_entity.pdbx_description
1 polymer ?
#
loop_
_entity_poly.entity_id
_entity_poly.type
_entity_poly.pdbx_seq_one_letter_code
_entity_poly.pdbx_strand_id
1 'polypeptide(L)'
;DAHATNDFRVESDNNTHMLFIDAGNDKVGIGTSSPKVGLDVMHNPTTLANDTGGGEVVTFGAGPSGGSTTAGKLYYLDTDGQWEEADADALTTTGVLLAIALGTTPGTHGMLLRGFFDVHSYFVGTFNEGVPVYVSTTAGSISVNAPSGGGDIVRIVGFCTTTANVIYFNPSNNTLELS
;
A
#
# COMPACT_ATOMS: atom_id res chain seq x y z
N ASP A 1 -3.53 -0.79 44.70
CA ASP A 1 -3.14 -2.04 44.05
C ASP A 1 -1.71 -1.90 43.62
N ALA A 2 -0.84 -2.72 44.24
CA ALA A 2 0.50 -2.90 43.71
C ALA A 2 0.33 -3.47 42.32
N HIS A 3 0.65 -2.68 41.32
CA HIS A 3 0.57 -3.11 39.92
C HIS A 3 1.47 -4.27 39.67
N ALA A 4 0.91 -5.45 39.84
CA ALA A 4 1.42 -6.53 39.05
C ALA A 4 1.29 -6.06 37.58
N THR A 5 2.33 -6.23 36.82
CA THR A 5 2.38 -6.09 35.37
C THR A 5 1.44 -7.12 34.75
N ASN A 6 0.12 -6.92 34.93
CA ASN A 6 -0.88 -7.82 34.40
C ASN A 6 -1.25 -7.32 33.00
N ASP A 7 -0.47 -7.73 32.04
CA ASP A 7 -0.77 -7.48 30.65
C ASP A 7 -2.08 -8.16 30.26
N PHE A 8 -2.84 -7.49 29.40
CA PHE A 8 -4.02 -8.08 28.77
C PHE A 8 -3.74 -8.38 27.29
N ARG A 9 -4.12 -9.57 26.85
CA ARG A 9 -3.94 -9.94 25.44
C ARG A 9 -5.16 -10.67 24.88
N VAL A 10 -5.37 -10.46 23.58
CA VAL A 10 -6.27 -11.25 22.74
C VAL A 10 -5.41 -12.02 21.76
N GLU A 11 -5.66 -13.31 21.63
CA GLU A 11 -4.89 -14.23 20.80
C GLU A 11 -5.78 -14.79 19.69
N SER A 12 -5.15 -15.28 18.62
CA SER A 12 -5.73 -16.18 17.64
C SER A 12 -4.85 -17.42 17.49
N ASP A 13 -5.28 -18.38 16.68
CA ASP A 13 -4.53 -19.61 16.43
C ASP A 13 -3.10 -19.38 15.94
N ASN A 14 -2.86 -18.27 15.25
CA ASN A 14 -1.57 -17.96 14.61
C ASN A 14 -0.90 -16.69 15.14
N ASN A 15 -1.55 -15.92 16.02
CA ASN A 15 -0.99 -14.70 16.59
C ASN A 15 -1.35 -14.59 18.07
N THR A 16 -0.34 -14.75 18.93
CA THR A 16 -0.49 -14.67 20.39
C THR A 16 -0.59 -13.23 20.91
N HIS A 17 -0.48 -12.22 20.04
CA HIS A 17 -0.54 -10.80 20.40
C HIS A 17 -1.34 -10.01 19.34
N MET A 18 -2.55 -10.48 19.00
CA MET A 18 -3.45 -9.71 18.13
C MET A 18 -3.78 -8.35 18.72
N LEU A 19 -4.10 -8.31 20.02
CA LEU A 19 -4.17 -7.10 20.83
C LEU A 19 -3.38 -7.38 22.11
N PHE A 20 -2.48 -6.47 22.46
CA PHE A 20 -1.67 -6.54 23.65
C PHE A 20 -1.69 -5.22 24.39
N ILE A 21 -2.04 -5.24 25.68
CA ILE A 21 -1.96 -4.08 26.57
C ILE A 21 -0.80 -4.34 27.53
N ASP A 22 0.28 -3.62 27.34
CA ASP A 22 1.48 -3.62 28.18
C ASP A 22 1.20 -2.71 29.40
N ALA A 23 0.71 -3.28 30.47
CA ALA A 23 0.37 -2.55 31.67
C ALA A 23 1.61 -2.02 32.42
N GLY A 24 2.78 -2.61 32.18
CA GLY A 24 4.04 -2.17 32.77
C GLY A 24 4.62 -0.91 32.13
N ASN A 25 4.26 -0.63 30.88
CA ASN A 25 4.78 0.49 30.09
C ASN A 25 3.69 1.44 29.56
N ASP A 26 2.43 1.25 29.96
CA ASP A 26 1.27 2.06 29.55
C ASP A 26 1.10 2.13 28.03
N LYS A 27 1.22 0.98 27.32
CA LYS A 27 1.18 0.91 25.87
C LYS A 27 0.19 -0.12 25.35
N VAL A 28 -0.30 0.10 24.16
CA VAL A 28 -1.16 -0.82 23.39
C VAL A 28 -0.45 -1.24 22.13
N GLY A 29 -0.32 -2.54 21.90
CA GLY A 29 0.20 -3.16 20.69
C GLY A 29 -0.90 -3.88 19.92
N ILE A 30 -0.94 -3.72 18.62
CA ILE A 30 -1.71 -4.55 17.70
C ILE A 30 -0.72 -5.31 16.83
N GLY A 31 -0.71 -6.64 16.95
CA GLY A 31 0.23 -7.51 16.25
C GLY A 31 1.64 -7.54 16.84
N THR A 32 1.91 -6.90 17.98
CA THR A 32 3.20 -6.86 18.66
C THR A 32 3.08 -7.04 20.16
N SER A 33 4.04 -7.76 20.75
CA SER A 33 4.21 -7.90 22.21
C SER A 33 5.18 -6.87 22.81
N SER A 34 5.73 -5.97 22.00
CA SER A 34 6.74 -4.99 22.42
C SER A 34 6.45 -3.63 21.82
N PRO A 35 5.32 -2.98 22.18
CA PRO A 35 4.92 -1.71 21.62
C PRO A 35 5.96 -0.62 21.90
N LYS A 36 6.35 0.14 20.87
CA LYS A 36 7.39 1.18 20.95
C LYS A 36 6.84 2.53 21.40
N VAL A 37 5.56 2.78 21.10
CA VAL A 37 4.83 4.02 21.41
C VAL A 37 3.51 3.68 22.09
N GLY A 38 2.75 4.69 22.57
CA GLY A 38 1.50 4.50 23.31
C GLY A 38 0.46 3.63 22.59
N LEU A 39 0.36 3.73 21.26
CA LEU A 39 -0.37 2.80 20.39
C LEU A 39 0.55 2.40 19.24
N ASP A 40 0.92 1.13 19.20
CA ASP A 40 1.79 0.55 18.17
C ASP A 40 1.02 -0.49 17.36
N VAL A 41 0.79 -0.21 16.09
CA VAL A 41 0.17 -1.15 15.15
C VAL A 41 1.28 -1.70 14.26
N MET A 42 1.66 -2.96 14.51
CA MET A 42 2.73 -3.60 13.77
C MET A 42 2.25 -4.08 12.41
N HIS A 43 2.87 -3.53 11.37
CA HIS A 43 2.85 -4.10 10.04
C HIS A 43 4.24 -4.69 9.75
N ASN A 44 4.32 -5.99 9.48
CA ASN A 44 5.60 -6.66 9.23
C ASN A 44 5.81 -6.88 7.72
N PRO A 45 6.49 -5.97 7.01
CA PRO A 45 6.72 -6.09 5.57
C PRO A 45 7.60 -7.29 5.18
N THR A 46 8.35 -7.88 6.12
CA THR A 46 9.24 -9.02 5.84
C THR A 46 8.50 -10.34 5.64
N THR A 47 7.20 -10.40 5.88
CA THR A 47 6.37 -11.60 5.75
C THR A 47 5.34 -11.49 4.63
N LEU A 48 5.41 -10.45 3.80
CA LEU A 48 4.48 -10.30 2.68
C LEU A 48 4.78 -11.35 1.60
N ALA A 49 3.71 -11.97 1.09
CA ALA A 49 3.79 -12.77 -0.12
C ALA A 49 3.75 -11.86 -1.37
N ASN A 50 4.15 -12.40 -2.52
CA ASN A 50 4.14 -11.68 -3.78
C ASN A 50 2.76 -11.05 -4.06
N ASP A 51 2.74 -9.81 -4.50
CA ASP A 51 1.54 -9.04 -4.84
C ASP A 51 0.51 -8.97 -3.70
N THR A 52 0.99 -8.95 -2.45
CA THR A 52 0.17 -8.75 -1.26
C THR A 52 0.67 -7.57 -0.43
N GLY A 53 -0.19 -7.06 0.43
CA GLY A 53 0.15 -5.96 1.30
C GLY A 53 -0.98 -5.59 2.24
N GLY A 54 -0.80 -4.49 2.95
CA GLY A 54 -1.81 -3.97 3.87
C GLY A 54 -1.46 -2.60 4.41
N GLY A 55 -2.48 -1.98 4.99
CA GLY A 55 -2.41 -0.63 5.51
C GLY A 55 -3.79 0.01 5.52
N GLU A 56 -3.91 1.22 5.03
CA GLU A 56 -5.19 1.92 4.86
C GLU A 56 -5.88 1.42 3.59
N VAL A 57 -7.01 0.75 3.77
CA VAL A 57 -7.74 0.04 2.71
C VAL A 57 -9.17 0.57 2.62
N VAL A 58 -9.64 0.74 1.40
CA VAL A 58 -11.05 1.06 1.10
C VAL A 58 -11.70 -0.08 0.32
N THR A 59 -13.04 -0.22 0.46
CA THR A 59 -13.81 -1.31 -0.13
C THR A 59 -14.98 -0.80 -0.96
N PHE A 60 -14.77 0.24 -1.76
CA PHE A 60 -15.77 0.81 -2.66
C PHE A 60 -15.31 0.77 -4.12
N GLY A 61 -16.22 1.08 -5.02
CA GLY A 61 -15.99 1.08 -6.46
C GLY A 61 -16.07 -0.31 -7.07
N ALA A 62 -16.13 -0.37 -8.39
CA ALA A 62 -16.06 -1.59 -9.19
C ALA A 62 -14.70 -1.65 -9.91
N GLY A 63 -14.32 -2.78 -10.48
CA GLY A 63 -13.17 -2.88 -11.37
C GLY A 63 -13.46 -2.30 -12.76
N PRO A 64 -12.45 -2.32 -13.67
CA PRO A 64 -12.54 -1.73 -14.99
C PRO A 64 -13.80 -2.19 -15.75
N SER A 65 -14.54 -1.24 -16.31
CA SER A 65 -15.82 -1.51 -17.02
C SER A 65 -16.80 -2.37 -16.20
N GLY A 66 -16.81 -2.22 -14.87
CA GLY A 66 -17.62 -3.03 -13.95
C GLY A 66 -17.11 -4.48 -13.76
N GLY A 67 -15.95 -4.81 -14.29
CA GLY A 67 -15.31 -6.12 -14.21
C GLY A 67 -14.41 -6.29 -12.97
N SER A 68 -13.30 -7.00 -13.14
CA SER A 68 -12.38 -7.36 -12.06
C SER A 68 -11.10 -6.54 -12.09
N THR A 69 -10.60 -6.21 -10.92
CA THR A 69 -9.22 -5.74 -10.72
C THR A 69 -8.23 -6.91 -10.73
N THR A 70 -6.96 -6.62 -10.77
CA THR A 70 -5.87 -7.59 -10.65
C THR A 70 -5.01 -7.24 -9.45
N ALA A 71 -4.80 -8.17 -8.52
CA ALA A 71 -3.94 -7.94 -7.36
C ALA A 71 -2.55 -7.45 -7.79
N GLY A 72 -2.03 -6.44 -7.11
CA GLY A 72 -0.73 -5.86 -7.38
C GLY A 72 -0.70 -4.73 -8.41
N LYS A 73 -1.72 -4.59 -9.24
CA LYS A 73 -1.79 -3.47 -10.18
C LYS A 73 -2.21 -2.16 -9.50
N LEU A 74 -1.67 -1.06 -10.02
CA LEU A 74 -2.03 0.29 -9.65
C LEU A 74 -3.25 0.76 -10.44
N TYR A 75 -4.22 1.31 -9.73
CA TYR A 75 -5.48 1.83 -10.27
C TYR A 75 -5.70 3.27 -9.89
N TYR A 76 -6.45 4.00 -10.69
CA TYR A 76 -7.06 5.28 -10.34
C TYR A 76 -8.58 5.15 -10.24
N LEU A 77 -9.21 5.96 -9.40
CA LEU A 77 -10.66 6.05 -9.31
C LEU A 77 -11.16 7.02 -10.39
N ASP A 78 -11.93 6.52 -11.35
CA ASP A 78 -12.53 7.34 -12.40
C ASP A 78 -13.82 8.03 -11.92
N THR A 79 -14.30 8.97 -12.71
CA THR A 79 -15.47 9.81 -12.43
C THR A 79 -16.78 9.05 -12.39
N ASP A 80 -16.82 7.84 -12.96
CA ASP A 80 -17.98 6.94 -12.90
C ASP A 80 -17.97 6.00 -11.68
N GLY A 81 -16.96 6.13 -10.80
CA GLY A 81 -16.80 5.33 -9.60
C GLY A 81 -16.15 3.96 -9.82
N GLN A 82 -15.53 3.75 -10.97
CA GLN A 82 -14.78 2.54 -11.29
C GLN A 82 -13.27 2.73 -11.07
N TRP A 83 -12.58 1.66 -10.77
CA TRP A 83 -11.12 1.60 -10.67
C TRP A 83 -10.55 1.18 -12.01
N GLU A 84 -9.89 2.10 -12.71
CA GLU A 84 -9.23 1.87 -13.98
C GLU A 84 -7.70 1.81 -13.81
N GLU A 85 -6.99 1.08 -14.67
CA GLU A 85 -5.53 0.96 -14.57
C GLU A 85 -4.85 2.31 -14.75
N ALA A 86 -4.07 2.73 -13.76
CA ALA A 86 -3.34 4.00 -13.82
C ALA A 86 -2.13 3.89 -14.75
N ASP A 87 -1.88 4.95 -15.52
CA ASP A 87 -0.65 5.13 -16.28
C ASP A 87 -0.18 6.58 -16.22
N ALA A 88 1.06 6.82 -16.60
CA ALA A 88 1.67 8.14 -16.54
C ALA A 88 1.43 9.01 -17.78
N ASP A 89 0.65 8.54 -18.75
CA ASP A 89 0.48 9.21 -20.05
C ASP A 89 -0.47 10.41 -20.00
N ALA A 90 -1.25 10.56 -18.91
CA ALA A 90 -2.17 11.67 -18.76
C ALA A 90 -2.45 12.03 -17.29
N LEU A 91 -2.77 13.31 -17.05
CA LEU A 91 -3.14 13.79 -15.72
C LEU A 91 -4.44 13.16 -15.20
N THR A 92 -5.36 12.79 -16.10
CA THR A 92 -6.63 12.15 -15.76
C THR A 92 -6.49 10.75 -15.20
N THR A 93 -5.42 10.03 -15.55
CA THR A 93 -5.11 8.66 -15.10
C THR A 93 -4.11 8.62 -13.95
N THR A 94 -3.44 9.75 -13.67
CA THR A 94 -2.37 9.84 -12.67
C THR A 94 -2.65 10.85 -11.57
N GLY A 95 -3.34 11.94 -11.87
CA GLY A 95 -3.55 13.08 -10.97
C GLY A 95 -4.67 12.92 -9.93
N VAL A 96 -5.35 11.77 -9.90
CA VAL A 96 -6.53 11.47 -9.09
C VAL A 96 -6.22 10.51 -7.94
N LEU A 97 -7.26 9.97 -7.28
CA LEU A 97 -7.08 8.98 -6.21
C LEU A 97 -6.48 7.69 -6.78
N LEU A 98 -5.30 7.31 -6.25
CA LEU A 98 -4.60 6.09 -6.64
C LEU A 98 -4.70 5.05 -5.54
N ALA A 99 -4.77 3.77 -5.95
CA ALA A 99 -4.73 2.63 -5.03
C ALA A 99 -4.12 1.40 -5.71
N ILE A 100 -3.54 0.50 -4.91
CA ILE A 100 -3.14 -0.84 -5.37
C ILE A 100 -4.26 -1.82 -5.06
N ALA A 101 -4.65 -2.63 -6.04
CA ALA A 101 -5.67 -3.66 -5.83
C ALA A 101 -5.13 -4.80 -4.96
N LEU A 102 -5.88 -5.19 -3.94
CA LEU A 102 -5.56 -6.32 -3.05
C LEU A 102 -6.17 -7.65 -3.54
N GLY A 103 -6.89 -7.62 -4.64
CA GLY A 103 -7.53 -8.80 -5.24
C GLY A 103 -8.38 -8.45 -6.45
N THR A 104 -9.26 -9.35 -6.82
CA THR A 104 -10.05 -9.23 -8.06
C THR A 104 -11.31 -8.40 -7.92
N THR A 105 -11.76 -8.11 -6.69
CA THR A 105 -13.02 -7.39 -6.44
C THR A 105 -12.81 -6.32 -5.38
N PRO A 106 -12.82 -5.03 -5.73
CA PRO A 106 -12.58 -3.92 -4.78
C PRO A 106 -13.43 -3.99 -3.52
N GLY A 107 -14.73 -4.27 -3.66
CA GLY A 107 -15.66 -4.36 -2.53
C GLY A 107 -15.42 -5.52 -1.57
N THR A 108 -14.68 -6.56 -1.98
CA THR A 108 -14.41 -7.75 -1.16
C THR A 108 -12.94 -7.80 -0.69
N HIS A 109 -12.00 -7.53 -1.60
CA HIS A 109 -10.58 -7.65 -1.31
C HIS A 109 -9.96 -6.32 -0.87
N GLY A 110 -10.55 -5.20 -1.30
CA GLY A 110 -10.09 -3.86 -0.98
C GLY A 110 -9.08 -3.28 -1.97
N MET A 111 -8.90 -1.96 -1.82
CA MET A 111 -7.94 -1.15 -2.56
C MET A 111 -7.05 -0.45 -1.54
N LEU A 112 -5.74 -0.69 -1.60
CA LEU A 112 -4.76 -0.10 -0.69
C LEU A 112 -4.50 1.35 -1.07
N LEU A 113 -4.82 2.29 -0.18
CA LEU A 113 -4.54 3.71 -0.37
C LEU A 113 -3.16 4.10 0.15
N ARG A 114 -2.70 3.46 1.22
CA ARG A 114 -1.40 3.70 1.84
C ARG A 114 -0.98 2.51 2.70
N GLY A 115 0.27 2.12 2.63
CA GLY A 115 0.81 1.03 3.45
C GLY A 115 1.99 0.32 2.80
N PHE A 116 2.27 -0.90 3.23
CA PHE A 116 3.32 -1.71 2.66
C PHE A 116 2.75 -2.71 1.66
N PHE A 117 3.45 -2.89 0.55
CA PHE A 117 3.02 -3.79 -0.51
C PHE A 117 4.23 -4.46 -1.18
N ASP A 118 4.14 -5.76 -1.43
CA ASP A 118 5.12 -6.50 -2.24
C ASP A 118 4.78 -6.35 -3.72
N VAL A 119 5.61 -5.63 -4.48
CA VAL A 119 5.40 -5.28 -5.89
C VAL A 119 6.11 -6.28 -6.82
N HIS A 120 5.71 -7.54 -6.81
CA HIS A 120 6.41 -8.58 -7.56
C HIS A 120 6.09 -8.56 -9.07
N SER A 121 4.80 -8.60 -9.45
CA SER A 121 4.38 -8.84 -10.85
C SER A 121 4.29 -7.59 -11.71
N TYR A 122 3.99 -6.43 -11.13
CA TYR A 122 3.70 -5.18 -11.84
C TYR A 122 4.68 -4.07 -11.50
N PHE A 123 5.95 -4.44 -11.37
CA PHE A 123 7.04 -3.55 -11.06
C PHE A 123 8.04 -3.45 -12.23
N VAL A 124 8.37 -2.22 -12.62
CA VAL A 124 9.27 -1.94 -13.74
C VAL A 124 10.59 -1.37 -13.22
N GLY A 125 11.69 -1.96 -13.66
CA GLY A 125 13.05 -1.55 -13.30
C GLY A 125 13.68 -2.39 -12.21
N THR A 126 14.83 -1.96 -11.70
CA THR A 126 15.60 -2.66 -10.66
C THR A 126 15.26 -2.11 -9.30
N PHE A 127 14.75 -2.97 -8.40
CA PHE A 127 14.46 -2.59 -7.03
C PHE A 127 15.76 -2.23 -6.29
N ASN A 128 15.83 -1.00 -5.73
CA ASN A 128 16.94 -0.54 -4.89
C ASN A 128 16.35 0.18 -3.66
N GLU A 129 16.92 -0.08 -2.50
CA GLU A 129 16.46 0.50 -1.23
C GLU A 129 16.47 2.03 -1.24
N GLY A 130 15.42 2.64 -0.68
CA GLY A 130 15.28 4.09 -0.54
C GLY A 130 14.93 4.85 -1.82
N VAL A 131 14.90 4.18 -2.97
CA VAL A 131 14.58 4.81 -4.26
C VAL A 131 13.08 5.12 -4.33
N PRO A 132 12.67 6.30 -4.85
CA PRO A 132 11.27 6.59 -5.11
C PRO A 132 10.70 5.69 -6.20
N VAL A 133 9.41 5.41 -6.09
CA VAL A 133 8.64 4.71 -7.12
C VAL A 133 7.57 5.63 -7.70
N TYR A 134 7.31 5.48 -8.98
CA TYR A 134 6.46 6.35 -9.77
C TYR A 134 5.32 5.56 -10.41
N VAL A 135 4.26 6.26 -10.83
CA VAL A 135 3.33 5.70 -11.82
C VAL A 135 4.12 5.39 -13.09
N SER A 136 3.92 4.21 -13.66
CA SER A 136 4.58 3.80 -14.91
C SER A 136 3.79 4.28 -16.13
N THR A 137 4.45 4.44 -17.28
CA THR A 137 3.81 4.57 -18.60
C THR A 137 3.23 3.23 -19.10
N THR A 138 3.46 2.14 -18.37
CA THR A 138 2.76 0.86 -18.60
C THR A 138 1.58 0.79 -17.64
N ALA A 139 0.36 0.78 -18.18
CA ALA A 139 -0.87 0.81 -17.42
C ALA A 139 -0.91 -0.28 -16.31
N GLY A 140 -1.32 0.12 -15.12
CA GLY A 140 -1.38 -0.72 -13.92
C GLY A 140 -0.04 -1.04 -13.26
N SER A 141 1.09 -0.54 -13.78
CA SER A 141 2.42 -0.82 -13.24
C SER A 141 2.98 0.33 -12.41
N ILE A 142 3.93 -0.01 -11.54
CA ILE A 142 4.73 0.91 -10.74
C ILE A 142 6.19 0.81 -11.21
N SER A 143 6.92 1.91 -11.27
CA SER A 143 8.28 1.96 -11.81
C SER A 143 9.24 2.71 -10.90
N VAL A 144 10.50 2.27 -10.81
CA VAL A 144 11.60 3.07 -10.24
C VAL A 144 12.16 4.07 -11.24
N ASN A 145 11.82 3.93 -12.52
CA ASN A 145 12.20 4.90 -13.55
C ASN A 145 11.09 5.95 -13.65
N ALA A 146 11.44 7.21 -13.44
CA ALA A 146 10.49 8.30 -13.68
C ALA A 146 10.08 8.32 -15.17
N PRO A 147 8.82 8.60 -15.50
CA PRO A 147 8.39 8.88 -16.87
C PRO A 147 9.25 9.97 -17.50
N SER A 148 9.49 9.91 -18.82
CA SER A 148 10.39 10.84 -19.49
C SER A 148 9.92 11.29 -20.88
N GLY A 149 8.76 10.82 -21.34
CA GLY A 149 8.13 11.28 -22.58
C GLY A 149 7.53 12.68 -22.45
N GLY A 150 7.45 13.42 -23.56
CA GLY A 150 6.71 14.69 -23.57
C GLY A 150 5.22 14.45 -23.31
N GLY A 151 4.64 15.17 -22.35
CA GLY A 151 3.27 14.97 -21.90
C GLY A 151 3.09 13.95 -20.76
N ASP A 152 4.12 13.16 -20.45
CA ASP A 152 4.08 12.23 -19.32
C ASP A 152 3.94 12.97 -17.99
N ILE A 153 3.30 12.32 -17.04
CA ILE A 153 3.08 12.84 -15.68
C ILE A 153 4.00 12.13 -14.69
N VAL A 154 4.93 12.85 -14.12
CA VAL A 154 5.76 12.34 -13.03
C VAL A 154 5.02 12.47 -11.72
N ARG A 155 4.69 11.35 -11.08
CA ARG A 155 4.08 11.28 -9.75
C ARG A 155 4.75 10.20 -8.93
N ILE A 156 5.29 10.57 -7.76
CA ILE A 156 5.82 9.62 -6.79
C ILE A 156 4.64 8.94 -6.09
N VAL A 157 4.65 7.61 -6.04
CA VAL A 157 3.62 6.82 -5.36
C VAL A 157 4.14 6.08 -4.14
N GLY A 158 5.44 6.18 -3.84
CA GLY A 158 6.03 5.55 -2.67
C GLY A 158 7.54 5.45 -2.75
N PHE A 159 8.10 4.57 -1.91
CA PHE A 159 9.54 4.34 -1.83
C PHE A 159 9.83 2.85 -1.63
N CYS A 160 10.91 2.36 -2.23
CA CYS A 160 11.46 1.05 -1.97
C CYS A 160 11.95 0.97 -0.51
N THR A 161 11.61 -0.12 0.19
CA THR A 161 12.05 -0.33 1.58
C THR A 161 13.35 -1.14 1.62
N THR A 162 13.83 -1.48 2.83
CA THR A 162 14.96 -2.40 3.04
C THR A 162 14.58 -3.87 2.84
N THR A 163 13.31 -4.18 2.63
CA THR A 163 12.82 -5.51 2.30
C THR A 163 12.65 -5.61 0.78
N ALA A 164 13.30 -6.58 0.16
CA ALA A 164 13.25 -6.77 -1.29
C ALA A 164 11.79 -6.86 -1.79
N ASN A 165 11.51 -6.18 -2.88
CA ASN A 165 10.20 -6.03 -3.52
C ASN A 165 9.11 -5.33 -2.68
N VAL A 166 9.38 -4.96 -1.44
CA VAL A 166 8.40 -4.27 -0.60
C VAL A 166 8.58 -2.76 -0.70
N ILE A 167 7.53 -2.08 -1.12
CA ILE A 167 7.45 -0.61 -1.12
C ILE A 167 6.61 -0.11 0.05
N TYR A 168 6.90 1.10 0.51
CA TYR A 168 5.95 1.89 1.26
C TYR A 168 5.14 2.72 0.27
N PHE A 169 3.93 2.27 -0.04
CA PHE A 169 2.99 2.95 -0.93
C PHE A 169 2.38 4.14 -0.20
N ASN A 170 2.57 5.33 -0.72
CA ASN A 170 2.04 6.58 -0.18
C ASN A 170 2.02 7.63 -1.30
N PRO A 171 1.01 7.63 -2.17
CA PRO A 171 0.96 8.51 -3.33
C PRO A 171 1.04 9.98 -2.94
N SER A 172 1.97 10.70 -3.57
CA SER A 172 2.07 12.16 -3.45
C SER A 172 0.84 12.83 -4.06
N ASN A 173 0.45 13.99 -3.52
CA ASN A 173 -0.55 14.85 -4.16
C ASN A 173 0.05 15.74 -5.25
N ASN A 174 1.38 15.77 -5.39
CA ASN A 174 2.07 16.57 -6.39
C ASN A 174 2.31 15.77 -7.68
N THR A 175 2.05 16.40 -8.81
CA THR A 175 2.32 15.88 -10.15
C THR A 175 3.13 16.91 -10.93
N LEU A 176 3.95 16.44 -11.87
CA LEU A 176 4.70 17.25 -12.81
C LEU A 176 4.46 16.72 -14.23
N GLU A 177 3.89 17.54 -15.11
CA GLU A 177 3.79 17.23 -16.54
C GLU A 177 5.08 17.64 -17.27
N LEU A 178 5.60 16.72 -18.07
CA LEU A 178 6.80 16.96 -18.87
C LEU A 178 6.44 17.59 -20.20
N SER A 179 7.26 18.57 -20.64
CA SER A 179 7.08 19.28 -21.92
C SER A 179 7.91 18.68 -23.04
#